data_15366a41503d1846964a45568cae8c76
#
_entry.id   15366a41503d1846964a45568cae8c76
#
_cell.length_a   1.000
_cell.length_b   1.000
_cell.length_c   1.000
_cell.angle_alpha   90.00
_cell.angle_beta   90.00
_cell.angle_gamma   90.00
#
_symmetry.space_group_name_H-M   'P 1'
#
loop_
_entity.id
_entity.type
_entity.pdbx_description
1 polymer ?
#
loop_
_entity_poly.entity_id
_entity_poly.type
_entity_poly.pdbx_seq_one_letter_code
_entity_poly.pdbx_strand_id
1 'polypeptide(L)'
;MHYDSILDDLLDHTNLVKLDLKQIDPEIHKVLVGIPNTKTLKFARYLAERNQPTRVRYVVVPGYTDDGRSAHLLGEFIGDMDNVEMVELLPYHELGAHKWALCGDEYKLKGVHPPPKETILKIKEILESYGKNIIY
;
A
#
# COMPACT_ATOMS: atom_id res chain seq x y z
N MET A 1 -19.94 -3.97 -7.45
CA MET A 1 -19.22 -5.10 -6.87
C MET A 1 -19.93 -5.57 -5.61
N HIS A 2 -20.19 -6.86 -5.52
CA HIS A 2 -20.82 -7.44 -4.33
C HIS A 2 -19.78 -8.08 -3.43
N TYR A 3 -19.76 -7.65 -2.20
CA TYR A 3 -19.20 -8.42 -1.10
C TYR A 3 -20.37 -9.01 -0.32
N ASP A 4 -20.10 -10.08 0.41
CA ASP A 4 -21.18 -10.71 1.16
C ASP A 4 -21.63 -9.86 2.37
N SER A 5 -22.79 -10.18 2.90
CA SER A 5 -23.37 -9.46 4.04
C SER A 5 -22.52 -9.55 5.31
N ILE A 6 -21.67 -10.59 5.42
CA ILE A 6 -20.77 -10.76 6.57
C ILE A 6 -19.70 -9.67 6.55
N LEU A 7 -19.13 -9.38 5.38
CA LEU A 7 -18.14 -8.32 5.25
C LEU A 7 -18.76 -6.95 5.55
N ASP A 8 -19.94 -6.68 5.02
CA ASP A 8 -20.65 -5.42 5.28
C ASP A 8 -20.93 -5.24 6.77
N ASP A 9 -21.39 -6.28 7.43
CA ASP A 9 -21.65 -6.26 8.86
C ASP A 9 -20.37 -6.02 9.67
N LEU A 10 -19.28 -6.67 9.28
CA LEU A 10 -17.97 -6.46 9.90
C LEU A 10 -17.51 -4.99 9.75
N LEU A 11 -17.65 -4.43 8.56
CA LEU A 11 -17.26 -3.04 8.28
C LEU A 11 -18.13 -2.04 9.04
N ASP A 12 -19.42 -2.32 9.22
CA ASP A 12 -20.31 -1.49 10.01
C ASP A 12 -19.86 -1.35 11.47
N HIS A 13 -19.15 -2.36 12.00
CA HIS A 13 -18.61 -2.37 13.35
C HIS A 13 -17.11 -2.00 13.41
N THR A 14 -16.53 -1.57 12.29
CA THR A 14 -15.12 -1.23 12.20
C THR A 14 -14.94 0.28 12.15
N ASN A 15 -14.10 0.83 13.03
CA ASN A 15 -13.81 2.26 13.06
C ASN A 15 -12.75 2.67 12.03
N LEU A 16 -11.77 1.82 11.78
CA LEU A 16 -10.66 2.10 10.90
C LEU A 16 -10.15 0.82 10.25
N VAL A 17 -9.97 0.86 8.94
CA VAL A 17 -9.32 -0.21 8.19
C VAL A 17 -7.89 0.21 7.86
N LYS A 18 -6.93 -0.66 8.12
CA LYS A 18 -5.55 -0.48 7.65
C LYS A 18 -5.35 -1.35 6.43
N LEU A 19 -5.08 -0.73 5.30
CA LEU A 19 -4.98 -1.41 4.01
C LEU A 19 -3.58 -1.28 3.45
N ASP A 20 -2.94 -2.41 3.19
CA ASP A 20 -1.64 -2.45 2.54
C ASP A 20 -1.81 -2.36 1.03
N LEU A 21 -1.33 -1.28 0.43
CA LEU A 21 -1.24 -1.16 -1.03
C LEU A 21 0.24 -1.30 -1.40
N LYS A 22 0.59 -2.49 -1.88
CA LYS A 22 1.99 -2.85 -2.14
C LYS A 22 2.56 -2.14 -3.38
N GLN A 23 1.79 -2.06 -4.44
CA GLN A 23 2.15 -1.40 -5.69
C GLN A 23 0.89 -1.25 -6.54
N ILE A 24 0.67 -0.07 -7.11
CA ILE A 24 -0.49 0.18 -7.98
C ILE A 24 -0.25 -0.37 -9.39
N ASP A 25 1.00 -0.33 -9.89
CA ASP A 25 1.33 -0.91 -11.19
C ASP A 25 1.14 -2.42 -11.14
N PRO A 26 0.23 -3.01 -11.96
CA PRO A 26 -0.09 -4.43 -11.86
C PRO A 26 1.08 -5.35 -12.21
N GLU A 27 1.94 -4.93 -13.13
CA GLU A 27 3.09 -5.75 -13.54
C GLU A 27 4.16 -5.81 -12.45
N ILE A 28 4.48 -4.65 -11.85
CA ILE A 28 5.44 -4.61 -10.75
C ILE A 28 4.89 -5.32 -9.53
N HIS A 29 3.59 -5.17 -9.26
CA HIS A 29 2.93 -5.87 -8.15
C HIS A 29 3.06 -7.39 -8.29
N LYS A 30 2.85 -7.90 -9.50
CA LYS A 30 2.96 -9.33 -9.77
C LYS A 30 4.39 -9.83 -9.54
N VAL A 31 5.41 -9.06 -9.93
CA VAL A 31 6.80 -9.41 -9.69
C VAL A 31 7.12 -9.38 -8.19
N LEU A 32 6.67 -8.34 -7.49
CA LEU A 32 6.98 -8.15 -6.07
C LEU A 32 6.23 -9.14 -5.16
N VAL A 33 4.96 -9.35 -5.39
CA VAL A 33 4.05 -10.10 -4.52
C VAL A 33 3.73 -11.49 -5.04
N GLY A 34 3.82 -11.71 -6.35
CA GLY A 34 3.55 -13.00 -6.99
C GLY A 34 2.11 -13.17 -7.47
N ILE A 35 1.22 -12.25 -7.14
CA ILE A 35 -0.19 -12.27 -7.56
C ILE A 35 -0.60 -10.88 -8.07
N PRO A 36 -1.67 -10.80 -8.91
CA PRO A 36 -2.19 -9.52 -9.34
C PRO A 36 -2.80 -8.71 -8.18
N ASN A 37 -2.84 -7.38 -8.33
CA ASN A 37 -3.40 -6.47 -7.33
C ASN A 37 -4.90 -6.18 -7.53
N THR A 38 -5.54 -6.84 -8.48
CA THR A 38 -6.92 -6.55 -8.88
C THR A 38 -7.90 -6.57 -7.72
N LYS A 39 -7.84 -7.61 -6.89
CA LYS A 39 -8.74 -7.77 -5.74
C LYS A 39 -8.51 -6.69 -4.68
N THR A 40 -7.25 -6.37 -4.42
CA THR A 40 -6.88 -5.34 -3.44
C THR A 40 -7.38 -3.97 -3.88
N LEU A 41 -7.20 -3.63 -5.15
CA LEU A 41 -7.65 -2.33 -5.67
C LEU A 41 -9.19 -2.24 -5.69
N LYS A 42 -9.88 -3.33 -5.99
CA LYS A 42 -11.34 -3.39 -5.91
C LYS A 42 -11.81 -3.18 -4.47
N PHE A 43 -11.16 -3.81 -3.52
CA PHE A 43 -11.50 -3.65 -2.11
C PHE A 43 -11.29 -2.20 -1.65
N ALA A 44 -10.19 -1.57 -2.09
CA ALA A 44 -9.93 -0.17 -1.79
C ALA A 44 -11.05 0.73 -2.32
N ARG A 45 -11.50 0.50 -3.55
CA ARG A 45 -12.62 1.26 -4.15
C ARG A 45 -13.92 1.03 -3.39
N TYR A 46 -14.17 -0.20 -2.95
CA TYR A 46 -15.36 -0.52 -2.15
C TYR A 46 -15.35 0.24 -0.82
N LEU A 47 -14.22 0.30 -0.14
CA LEU A 47 -14.08 1.08 1.08
C LEU A 47 -14.35 2.57 0.84
N ALA A 48 -13.91 3.10 -0.29
CA ALA A 48 -14.16 4.48 -0.67
C ALA A 48 -15.65 4.74 -0.93
N GLU A 49 -16.33 3.84 -1.64
CA GLU A 49 -17.77 3.94 -1.90
C GLU A 49 -18.59 3.93 -0.61
N ARG A 50 -18.16 3.16 0.38
CA ARG A 50 -18.80 3.13 1.70
C ARG A 50 -18.40 4.31 2.59
N ASN A 51 -17.44 5.11 2.16
CA ASN A 51 -16.81 6.14 2.98
C ASN A 51 -16.26 5.56 4.29
N GLN A 52 -15.70 4.35 4.24
CA GLN A 52 -15.12 3.67 5.38
C GLN A 52 -13.75 4.28 5.70
N PRO A 53 -13.52 4.81 6.92
CA PRO A 53 -12.20 5.35 7.27
C PRO A 53 -11.09 4.32 7.06
N THR A 54 -10.11 4.68 6.26
CA THR A 54 -9.05 3.77 5.84
C THR A 54 -7.69 4.47 5.94
N ARG A 55 -6.72 3.80 6.52
CA ARG A 55 -5.33 4.20 6.51
C ARG A 55 -4.59 3.30 5.52
N VAL A 56 -3.94 3.90 4.53
CA VAL A 56 -3.15 3.16 3.56
C VAL A 56 -1.72 3.00 4.10
N ARG A 57 -1.19 1.81 4.00
CA ARG A 57 0.19 1.48 4.35
C ARG A 57 0.94 1.16 3.07
N TYR A 58 2.08 1.80 2.90
CA TYR A 58 2.90 1.66 1.69
C TYR A 58 4.34 1.39 2.08
N VAL A 59 4.84 0.19 1.78
CA VAL A 59 6.21 -0.19 2.06
C VAL A 59 7.09 0.28 0.91
N VAL A 60 8.12 1.05 1.24
CA VAL A 60 9.07 1.56 0.25
C VAL A 60 10.20 0.55 0.08
N VAL A 61 10.19 -0.15 -1.05
CA VAL A 61 11.15 -1.20 -1.40
C VAL A 61 12.03 -0.70 -2.55
N PRO A 62 13.33 -0.50 -2.33
CA PRO A 62 14.23 -0.05 -3.41
C PRO A 62 14.18 -0.97 -4.61
N GLY A 63 14.04 -0.37 -5.80
CA GLY A 63 13.93 -1.08 -7.06
C GLY A 63 12.51 -1.52 -7.43
N TYR A 64 11.54 -1.43 -6.52
CA TYR A 64 10.16 -1.88 -6.75
C TYR A 64 9.12 -0.78 -6.52
N THR A 65 9.23 -0.04 -5.42
CA THR A 65 8.22 0.93 -5.00
C THR A 65 8.80 2.27 -4.59
N ASP A 66 10.08 2.50 -4.79
CA ASP A 66 10.79 3.69 -4.35
C ASP A 66 10.87 4.82 -5.41
N ASP A 67 10.38 4.56 -6.60
CA ASP A 67 10.43 5.51 -7.71
C ASP A 67 9.27 6.51 -7.68
N GLY A 68 9.49 7.66 -8.33
CA GLY A 68 8.48 8.72 -8.40
C GLY A 68 7.21 8.31 -9.14
N ARG A 69 7.35 7.50 -10.20
CA ARG A 69 6.19 7.00 -10.94
C ARG A 69 5.26 6.17 -10.06
N SER A 70 5.82 5.26 -9.29
CA SER A 70 5.03 4.42 -8.36
C SER A 70 4.32 5.28 -7.31
N ALA A 71 5.00 6.28 -6.77
CA ALA A 71 4.42 7.21 -5.79
C ALA A 71 3.27 8.02 -6.41
N HIS A 72 3.43 8.51 -7.64
CA HIS A 72 2.37 9.22 -8.36
C HIS A 72 1.17 8.32 -8.66
N LEU A 73 1.41 7.07 -9.05
CA LEU A 73 0.32 6.11 -9.27
C LEU A 73 -0.50 5.91 -7.99
N LEU A 74 0.17 5.78 -6.86
CA LEU A 74 -0.52 5.68 -5.56
C LEU A 74 -1.31 6.95 -5.27
N GLY A 75 -0.69 8.11 -5.43
CA GLY A 75 -1.35 9.39 -5.21
C GLY A 75 -2.57 9.59 -6.09
N GLU A 76 -2.47 9.27 -7.36
CA GLU A 76 -3.60 9.35 -8.29
C GLU A 76 -4.73 8.40 -7.88
N PHE A 77 -4.40 7.19 -7.44
CA PHE A 77 -5.38 6.20 -7.05
C PHE A 77 -6.17 6.62 -5.82
N ILE A 78 -5.50 7.11 -4.78
CA ILE A 78 -6.15 7.47 -3.52
C ILE A 78 -6.54 8.95 -3.43
N GLY A 79 -6.11 9.78 -4.37
CA GLY A 79 -6.30 11.24 -4.31
C GLY A 79 -7.76 11.66 -4.18
N ASP A 80 -8.67 10.97 -4.85
CA ASP A 80 -10.10 11.24 -4.82
C ASP A 80 -10.85 10.48 -3.71
N MET A 81 -10.13 9.70 -2.90
CA MET A 81 -10.72 8.89 -1.84
C MET A 81 -10.71 9.64 -0.51
N ASP A 82 -11.80 10.33 -0.19
CA ASP A 82 -11.92 11.11 1.04
C ASP A 82 -11.83 10.26 2.31
N ASN A 83 -12.16 8.98 2.21
CA ASN A 83 -12.03 8.03 3.31
C ASN A 83 -10.58 7.69 3.67
N VAL A 84 -9.63 8.02 2.79
CA VAL A 84 -8.20 7.83 3.03
C VAL A 84 -7.60 9.19 3.39
N GLU A 85 -7.48 9.47 4.67
CA GLU A 85 -6.89 10.73 5.15
C GLU A 85 -5.38 10.63 5.34
N MET A 86 -4.89 9.43 5.60
CA MET A 86 -3.50 9.22 6.02
C MET A 86 -2.86 8.05 5.29
N VAL A 87 -1.60 8.25 4.90
CA VAL A 87 -0.75 7.19 4.35
C VAL A 87 0.44 7.01 5.28
N GLU A 88 0.70 5.77 5.66
CA GLU A 88 1.85 5.39 6.46
C GLU A 88 2.92 4.81 5.55
N LEU A 89 4.06 5.51 5.45
CA LEU A 89 5.21 5.02 4.69
C LEU A 89 6.09 4.17 5.60
N LEU A 90 6.35 2.96 5.17
CA LEU A 90 7.15 2.00 5.92
C LEU A 90 8.41 1.69 5.12
N PRO A 91 9.60 2.04 5.62
CA PRO A 91 10.83 1.64 4.94
C PRO A 91 10.99 0.13 5.01
N TYR A 92 11.38 -0.47 3.87
CA TYR A 92 11.68 -1.90 3.83
C TYR A 92 12.82 -2.22 4.81
N HIS A 93 12.68 -3.32 5.54
CA HIS A 93 13.65 -3.80 6.52
C HIS A 93 14.07 -5.23 6.21
N GLU A 94 15.37 -5.50 6.25
CA GLU A 94 15.91 -6.84 6.05
C GLU A 94 15.40 -7.85 7.09
N LEU A 95 15.02 -7.38 8.28
CA LEU A 95 14.43 -8.23 9.32
C LEU A 95 13.13 -8.88 8.88
N GLY A 96 12.42 -8.29 7.92
CA GLY A 96 11.25 -8.91 7.31
C GLY A 96 11.58 -10.16 6.49
N ALA A 97 12.84 -10.31 6.07
CA ALA A 97 13.32 -11.44 5.29
C ALA A 97 13.10 -12.78 5.99
N HIS A 98 13.31 -12.84 7.30
CA HIS A 98 13.12 -14.06 8.08
C HIS A 98 11.68 -14.59 8.03
N LYS A 99 10.70 -13.70 8.07
CA LYS A 99 9.29 -14.09 8.01
C LYS A 99 8.93 -14.69 6.66
N TRP A 100 9.48 -14.14 5.57
CA TRP A 100 9.25 -14.66 4.23
C TRP A 100 9.89 -16.04 4.03
N ALA A 101 11.11 -16.21 4.53
CA ALA A 101 11.81 -17.49 4.46
C ALA A 101 11.07 -18.60 5.24
N LEU A 102 10.48 -18.25 6.38
CA LEU A 102 9.71 -19.20 7.21
C LEU A 102 8.40 -19.62 6.56
N CYS A 103 7.86 -18.81 5.65
CA CYS A 103 6.64 -19.13 4.91
C CYS A 103 6.91 -20.01 3.69
N GLY A 104 8.17 -20.38 3.42
CA GLY A 104 8.55 -21.22 2.29
C GLY A 104 8.57 -20.51 0.95
N ASP A 105 8.36 -19.22 0.92
CA ASP A 105 8.45 -18.43 -0.30
C ASP A 105 9.90 -18.12 -0.64
N GLU A 106 10.23 -18.19 -1.94
CA GLU A 106 11.53 -17.77 -2.41
C GLU A 106 11.70 -16.28 -2.12
N TYR A 107 12.72 -15.91 -1.35
CA TYR A 107 12.94 -14.56 -0.91
C TYR A 107 13.50 -13.70 -2.05
N LYS A 108 12.61 -13.02 -2.77
CA LYS A 108 12.95 -12.18 -3.93
C LYS A 108 13.68 -10.88 -3.54
N LEU A 109 13.61 -10.49 -2.29
CA LEU A 109 14.22 -9.24 -1.79
C LEU A 109 15.58 -9.46 -1.13
N LYS A 110 16.18 -10.63 -1.33
CA LYS A 110 17.51 -10.93 -0.83
C LYS A 110 18.51 -9.92 -1.39
N GLY A 111 19.26 -9.27 -0.50
CA GLY A 111 20.24 -8.27 -0.89
C GLY A 111 19.70 -6.86 -1.09
N VAL A 112 18.38 -6.67 -0.95
CA VAL A 112 17.78 -5.32 -0.99
C VAL A 112 17.98 -4.65 0.35
N HIS A 113 18.60 -3.47 0.33
CA HIS A 113 18.83 -2.67 1.53
C HIS A 113 17.66 -1.74 1.83
N PRO A 114 17.50 -1.29 3.09
CA PRO A 114 16.49 -0.28 3.40
C PRO A 114 16.68 0.99 2.56
N PRO A 115 15.59 1.69 2.18
CA PRO A 115 15.71 2.92 1.40
C PRO A 115 16.36 4.03 2.23
N PRO A 116 17.14 4.93 1.58
CA PRO A 116 17.65 6.12 2.27
C PRO A 116 16.51 7.03 2.72
N LYS A 117 16.74 7.79 3.77
CA LYS A 117 15.76 8.75 4.28
C LYS A 117 15.30 9.75 3.20
N GLU A 118 16.21 10.15 2.33
CA GLU A 118 15.93 11.07 1.22
C GLU A 118 14.84 10.53 0.29
N THR A 119 14.87 9.23 0.02
CA THR A 119 13.85 8.56 -0.81
C THR A 119 12.50 8.62 -0.13
N ILE A 120 12.43 8.33 1.18
CA ILE A 120 11.19 8.41 1.96
C ILE A 120 10.62 9.82 1.92
N LEU A 121 11.46 10.84 2.12
CA LEU A 121 11.03 12.23 2.10
C LEU A 121 10.51 12.66 0.73
N LYS A 122 11.12 12.18 -0.33
CA LYS A 122 10.68 12.46 -1.70
C LYS A 122 9.31 11.87 -2.00
N ILE A 123 9.09 10.63 -1.58
CA ILE A 123 7.78 9.97 -1.74
C ILE A 123 6.72 10.68 -0.91
N LYS A 124 7.07 11.06 0.32
CA LYS A 124 6.19 11.84 1.19
C LYS A 124 5.74 13.13 0.50
N GLU A 125 6.68 13.87 -0.07
CA GLU A 125 6.38 15.13 -0.77
C GLU A 125 5.44 14.90 -1.95
N ILE A 126 5.66 13.86 -2.74
CA ILE A 126 4.79 13.51 -3.86
C ILE A 126 3.37 13.21 -3.36
N LEU A 127 3.21 12.40 -2.34
CA LEU A 127 1.90 12.02 -1.82
C LEU A 127 1.20 13.19 -1.14
N GLU A 128 1.93 14.06 -0.47
CA GLU A 128 1.36 15.28 0.11
C GLU A 128 0.76 16.19 -0.95
N SER A 129 1.32 16.19 -2.17
CA SER A 129 0.79 16.98 -3.29
C SER A 129 -0.61 16.52 -3.72
N TYR A 130 -1.03 15.31 -3.34
CA TYR A 130 -2.39 14.79 -3.59
C TYR A 130 -3.33 15.04 -2.40
N GLY A 131 -2.90 15.83 -1.42
CA GLY A 131 -3.75 16.22 -0.30
C GLY A 131 -3.82 15.23 0.85
N LYS A 132 -2.91 14.27 0.91
CA LYS A 132 -2.90 13.26 1.97
C LYS A 132 -1.92 13.61 3.08
N ASN A 133 -2.25 13.22 4.31
CA ASN A 133 -1.34 13.30 5.44
C ASN A 133 -0.43 12.08 5.44
N ILE A 134 0.88 12.30 5.54
CA ILE A 134 1.86 11.23 5.44
C ILE A 134 2.59 11.10 6.77
N ILE A 135 2.65 9.88 7.28
CA ILE A 135 3.46 9.54 8.46
C ILE A 135 4.52 8.50 8.07
N TYR A 136 5.64 8.51 8.79
CA TYR A 136 6.74 7.56 8.55
C TYR A 136 7.59 7.38 9.79
#